data_18b9e104c87928a744f78f129aef4c3e
#
_entry.id   18b9e104c87928a744f78f129aef4c3e
#
_cell.length_a   1.000
_cell.length_b   1.000
_cell.length_c   1.000
_cell.angle_alpha   90.00
_cell.angle_beta   90.00
_cell.angle_gamma   90.00
#
_symmetry.space_group_name_H-M   'P 1'
#
loop_
_entity.id
_entity.type
_entity.pdbx_description
1 polymer ?
#
loop_
_entity_poly.entity_id
_entity_poly.type
_entity_poly.pdbx_seq_one_letter_code
_entity_poly.pdbx_strand_id
1 'polypeptide(L)'
;MAQSENIADETKAPYVTHPMEPGKVLDDIVPKPGSLFDIGMPNSYFQWKDKIYDKIGLKFGFSYQMLFQSASEVILNAYEQALGQWMGVMLKWTLINKGKKNKGGLVFSMFDRRALGNNAVPSNFGIVDVGGITTNVEFTHWTFAIENLYWEQWFSIGKHNLMFRVGNQVVTVLIDPFRFKDSRVSFSTGPFCFHPTMPYPTFGFGAGFKWLPDEGSGLYIAGSLNDMNGDPNLMGFDWSTVSRQEFFYGLEVGYNWKRSKDDYDHLHLILFYADERSTRNPDTMPNKAGGGFSVLGEKQIDRWVGFAKYTYNTAQGGGVTGTFSNHTVITGLSYKNPFNVRGEATIGFLYMNPIEEIFDEEARDQLGIEAYWRVSLTHNIWVTPGIQLVFNPTLNPGVDFVAIPQFKFRVAI
;
A
#
# COMPACT_ATOMS: atom_id res chain seq x y z
N MET A 1 -16.98 -26.81 -14.92
CA MET A 1 -17.26 -25.52 -15.57
C MET A 1 -18.35 -24.67 -14.90
N ALA A 2 -19.23 -25.21 -14.06
CA ALA A 2 -20.36 -24.47 -13.46
C ALA A 2 -20.05 -23.78 -12.10
N GLN A 3 -18.88 -24.02 -11.47
CA GLN A 3 -18.53 -23.42 -10.16
C GLN A 3 -17.68 -22.15 -10.24
N SER A 4 -17.12 -21.81 -11.42
CA SER A 4 -16.39 -20.56 -11.60
C SER A 4 -17.31 -19.32 -11.66
N GLU A 5 -18.57 -19.48 -11.97
CA GLU A 5 -19.52 -18.34 -12.06
C GLU A 5 -19.96 -17.80 -10.68
N ASN A 6 -20.04 -18.67 -9.66
CA ASN A 6 -20.43 -18.22 -8.32
C ASN A 6 -19.30 -17.53 -7.53
N ILE A 7 -18.05 -17.86 -7.82
CA ILE A 7 -16.88 -17.15 -7.25
C ILE A 7 -16.73 -15.77 -7.90
N ALA A 8 -17.11 -15.65 -9.19
CA ALA A 8 -17.06 -14.39 -9.93
C ALA A 8 -17.99 -13.30 -9.37
N ASP A 9 -19.09 -13.66 -8.73
CA ASP A 9 -20.08 -12.69 -8.26
C ASP A 9 -19.70 -12.03 -6.91
N GLU A 10 -18.91 -12.71 -6.07
CA GLU A 10 -18.31 -12.08 -4.86
C GLU A 10 -17.09 -11.19 -5.18
N THR A 11 -16.51 -11.33 -6.37
CA THR A 11 -15.29 -10.62 -6.78
C THR A 11 -15.55 -9.32 -7.54
N LYS A 12 -16.78 -9.01 -7.89
CA LYS A 12 -17.15 -7.67 -8.38
C LYS A 12 -17.29 -6.72 -7.20
N ALA A 13 -16.14 -6.20 -6.72
CA ALA A 13 -16.19 -5.07 -5.82
C ALA A 13 -16.92 -3.92 -6.52
N PRO A 14 -17.96 -3.35 -5.94
CA PRO A 14 -18.70 -2.25 -6.56
C PRO A 14 -17.92 -0.94 -6.60
N TYR A 15 -16.67 -0.94 -6.16
CA TYR A 15 -15.75 0.19 -6.10
C TYR A 15 -14.29 -0.27 -6.32
N VAL A 16 -13.39 0.67 -6.57
CA VAL A 16 -11.95 0.38 -6.63
C VAL A 16 -11.48 -0.13 -5.27
N THR A 17 -10.92 -1.33 -5.27
CA THR A 17 -10.37 -1.95 -4.07
C THR A 17 -8.89 -1.58 -3.96
N HIS A 18 -8.45 -1.19 -2.78
CA HIS A 18 -7.03 -0.94 -2.52
C HIS A 18 -6.20 -2.22 -2.78
N PRO A 19 -5.07 -2.15 -3.51
CA PRO A 19 -4.29 -3.35 -3.86
C PRO A 19 -3.75 -4.11 -2.65
N MET A 20 -3.52 -3.43 -1.51
CA MET A 20 -3.08 -4.05 -0.25
C MET A 20 -4.24 -4.60 0.60
N GLU A 21 -5.49 -4.40 0.20
CA GLU A 21 -6.61 -4.99 0.94
C GLU A 21 -6.48 -6.53 0.97
N PRO A 22 -6.57 -7.18 2.15
CA PRO A 22 -6.37 -8.63 2.26
C PRO A 22 -7.21 -9.45 1.29
N GLY A 23 -8.45 -9.04 1.01
CA GLY A 23 -9.30 -9.68 0.02
C GLY A 23 -8.73 -9.61 -1.40
N LYS A 24 -8.16 -8.48 -1.81
CA LYS A 24 -7.54 -8.30 -3.13
C LYS A 24 -6.25 -9.12 -3.26
N VAL A 25 -5.42 -9.13 -2.21
CA VAL A 25 -4.21 -9.95 -2.19
C VAL A 25 -4.53 -11.43 -2.30
N LEU A 26 -5.60 -11.91 -1.62
CA LEU A 26 -6.08 -13.28 -1.74
C LEU A 26 -6.56 -13.63 -3.16
N ASP A 27 -7.15 -12.67 -3.87
CA ASP A 27 -7.54 -12.85 -5.27
C ASP A 27 -6.33 -12.93 -6.23
N ASP A 28 -5.22 -12.26 -5.90
CA ASP A 28 -4.01 -12.32 -6.72
C ASP A 28 -3.27 -13.66 -6.64
N ILE A 29 -3.50 -14.41 -5.57
CA ILE A 29 -2.94 -15.74 -5.35
C ILE A 29 -3.56 -16.79 -6.29
N VAL A 30 -4.79 -16.56 -6.75
CA VAL A 30 -5.48 -17.48 -7.67
C VAL A 30 -4.73 -17.53 -9.01
N PRO A 31 -4.48 -18.73 -9.58
CA PRO A 31 -3.81 -18.88 -10.86
C PRO A 31 -4.49 -18.11 -11.97
N LYS A 32 -3.69 -17.35 -12.72
CA LYS A 32 -4.14 -16.58 -13.88
C LYS A 32 -3.27 -16.93 -15.07
N PRO A 33 -3.83 -17.03 -16.29
CA PRO A 33 -3.06 -17.32 -17.49
C PRO A 33 -2.05 -16.20 -17.83
N GLY A 34 -1.09 -16.53 -18.70
CA GLY A 34 -0.16 -15.57 -19.25
C GLY A 34 1.17 -15.42 -18.52
N SER A 35 1.50 -16.31 -17.57
CA SER A 35 2.85 -16.42 -17.03
C SER A 35 3.86 -16.92 -18.08
N LEU A 36 5.16 -16.65 -17.87
CA LEU A 36 6.22 -17.09 -18.79
C LEU A 36 6.27 -18.62 -18.89
N PHE A 37 6.13 -19.31 -17.76
CA PHE A 37 6.00 -20.77 -17.68
C PHE A 37 4.60 -21.09 -17.13
N ASP A 38 3.85 -21.92 -17.83
CA ASP A 38 2.50 -22.35 -17.41
C ASP A 38 2.58 -23.43 -16.32
N ILE A 39 3.18 -23.05 -15.20
CA ILE A 39 3.41 -23.90 -14.03
C ILE A 39 2.85 -23.15 -12.81
N GLY A 40 2.24 -23.89 -11.87
CA GLY A 40 1.71 -23.34 -10.64
C GLY A 40 1.36 -24.38 -9.61
N MET A 41 0.72 -23.97 -8.55
CA MET A 41 0.17 -24.88 -7.54
C MET A 41 -0.89 -25.79 -8.19
N PRO A 42 -0.99 -27.07 -7.77
CA PRO A 42 -1.98 -27.98 -8.28
C PRO A 42 -3.42 -27.48 -8.10
N ASN A 43 -4.30 -27.75 -9.04
CA ASN A 43 -5.72 -27.39 -8.93
C ASN A 43 -6.38 -27.96 -7.67
N SER A 44 -5.94 -29.12 -7.17
CA SER A 44 -6.41 -29.72 -5.92
C SER A 44 -6.20 -28.84 -4.71
N TYR A 45 -5.12 -28.04 -4.70
CA TYR A 45 -4.84 -27.06 -3.63
C TYR A 45 -5.91 -25.97 -3.60
N PHE A 46 -6.27 -25.40 -4.76
CA PHE A 46 -7.31 -24.36 -4.83
C PHE A 46 -8.69 -24.93 -4.52
N GLN A 47 -9.00 -26.12 -5.03
CA GLN A 47 -10.25 -26.83 -4.67
C GLN A 47 -10.36 -27.13 -3.17
N TRP A 48 -9.25 -27.40 -2.50
CA TRP A 48 -9.23 -27.57 -1.05
C TRP A 48 -9.50 -26.24 -0.33
N LYS A 49 -8.91 -25.14 -0.77
CA LYS A 49 -9.21 -23.79 -0.23
C LYS A 49 -10.67 -23.42 -0.44
N ASP A 50 -11.23 -23.69 -1.61
CA ASP A 50 -12.65 -23.44 -1.92
C ASP A 50 -13.58 -24.27 -1.01
N LYS A 51 -13.26 -25.53 -0.74
CA LYS A 51 -14.03 -26.36 0.21
C LYS A 51 -14.00 -25.79 1.63
N ILE A 52 -12.88 -25.21 2.08
CA ILE A 52 -12.81 -24.53 3.38
C ILE A 52 -13.71 -23.28 3.37
N TYR A 53 -13.63 -22.48 2.31
CA TYR A 53 -14.51 -21.31 2.18
C TYR A 53 -15.99 -21.71 2.17
N ASP A 54 -16.35 -22.73 1.39
CA ASP A 54 -17.72 -23.23 1.32
C ASP A 54 -18.24 -23.75 2.67
N LYS A 55 -17.38 -24.41 3.43
CA LYS A 55 -17.75 -24.98 4.73
C LYS A 55 -17.86 -23.93 5.83
N ILE A 56 -16.88 -23.06 5.97
CA ILE A 56 -16.76 -22.16 7.12
C ILE A 56 -16.62 -20.67 6.77
N GLY A 57 -16.59 -20.30 5.49
CA GLY A 57 -16.47 -18.90 5.06
C GLY A 57 -15.06 -18.30 5.16
N LEU A 58 -14.01 -19.14 5.32
CA LEU A 58 -12.64 -18.69 5.50
C LEU A 58 -11.86 -18.71 4.18
N LYS A 59 -11.35 -17.55 3.76
CA LYS A 59 -10.30 -17.38 2.73
C LYS A 59 -8.97 -17.09 3.42
N PHE A 60 -7.88 -17.66 2.91
CA PHE A 60 -6.55 -17.42 3.46
C PHE A 60 -5.47 -17.52 2.37
N GLY A 61 -4.34 -16.90 2.62
CA GLY A 61 -3.18 -16.95 1.73
C GLY A 61 -1.89 -16.60 2.46
N PHE A 62 -0.80 -16.98 1.84
CA PHE A 62 0.56 -16.69 2.28
C PHE A 62 1.32 -16.02 1.15
N SER A 63 2.18 -15.06 1.48
CA SER A 63 3.08 -14.45 0.53
C SER A 63 4.46 -14.26 1.15
N TYR A 64 5.50 -14.53 0.36
CA TYR A 64 6.89 -14.27 0.70
C TYR A 64 7.52 -13.39 -0.36
N GLN A 65 8.30 -12.40 0.06
CA GLN A 65 8.92 -11.45 -0.84
C GLN A 65 10.31 -11.07 -0.36
N MET A 66 11.18 -10.71 -1.31
CA MET A 66 12.50 -10.16 -1.07
C MET A 66 12.68 -8.90 -1.92
N LEU A 67 13.43 -7.94 -1.40
CA LEU A 67 13.89 -6.76 -2.11
C LEU A 67 15.38 -6.60 -1.88
N PHE A 68 16.14 -6.59 -2.98
CA PHE A 68 17.54 -6.20 -3.02
C PHE A 68 17.67 -4.84 -3.68
N GLN A 69 18.53 -3.99 -3.11
CA GLN A 69 18.87 -2.65 -3.64
C GLN A 69 20.37 -2.42 -3.48
N SER A 70 20.99 -1.69 -4.41
CA SER A 70 22.38 -1.25 -4.32
C SER A 70 22.48 0.19 -4.81
N ALA A 71 23.12 1.08 -4.05
CA ALA A 71 23.26 2.49 -4.40
C ALA A 71 24.62 2.79 -5.01
N SER A 72 24.66 3.70 -5.97
CA SER A 72 25.90 4.18 -6.57
C SER A 72 26.70 5.11 -5.65
N GLU A 73 25.99 5.78 -4.74
CA GLU A 73 26.54 6.71 -3.75
C GLU A 73 25.73 6.59 -2.45
N VAL A 74 26.40 6.71 -1.31
CA VAL A 74 25.81 6.67 0.03
C VAL A 74 26.45 7.73 0.93
N ILE A 75 25.83 8.00 2.07
CA ILE A 75 26.42 8.82 3.14
C ILE A 75 27.68 8.13 3.67
N LEU A 76 28.66 8.90 4.10
CA LEU A 76 29.93 8.39 4.58
C LEU A 76 29.77 7.30 5.66
N ASN A 77 30.37 6.14 5.45
CA ASN A 77 30.28 4.95 6.31
C ASN A 77 28.89 4.28 6.39
N ALA A 78 27.95 4.61 5.51
CA ALA A 78 26.66 3.96 5.41
C ALA A 78 26.73 2.67 4.56
N TYR A 79 25.65 1.90 4.55
CA TYR A 79 25.55 0.69 3.72
C TYR A 79 25.34 1.05 2.25
N GLU A 80 26.10 0.39 1.36
CA GLU A 80 25.89 0.51 -0.10
C GLU A 80 24.78 -0.41 -0.63
N GLN A 81 24.33 -1.36 0.18
CA GLN A 81 23.34 -2.35 -0.20
C GLN A 81 22.28 -2.57 0.87
N ALA A 82 21.06 -2.84 0.43
CA ALA A 82 19.97 -3.27 1.27
C ALA A 82 19.40 -4.59 0.76
N LEU A 83 19.08 -5.49 1.67
CA LEU A 83 18.39 -6.73 1.37
C LEU A 83 17.40 -7.04 2.50
N GLY A 84 16.13 -7.09 2.17
CA GLY A 84 15.08 -7.38 3.13
C GLY A 84 14.11 -8.43 2.65
N GLN A 85 13.44 -9.07 3.61
CA GLN A 85 12.30 -9.95 3.36
C GLN A 85 11.02 -9.39 3.95
N TRP A 86 9.92 -9.80 3.35
CA TRP A 86 8.57 -9.66 3.85
C TRP A 86 7.87 -11.02 3.75
N MET A 87 7.33 -11.51 4.83
CA MET A 87 6.56 -12.75 4.89
C MET A 87 5.23 -12.46 5.57
N GLY A 88 4.11 -12.83 4.97
CA GLY A 88 2.81 -12.51 5.54
C GLY A 88 1.74 -13.55 5.30
N VAL A 89 0.82 -13.60 6.26
CA VAL A 89 -0.40 -14.40 6.23
C VAL A 89 -1.60 -13.46 6.21
N MET A 90 -2.57 -13.77 5.37
CA MET A 90 -3.80 -12.99 5.22
C MET A 90 -5.00 -13.91 5.33
N LEU A 91 -6.01 -13.47 6.09
CA LEU A 91 -7.25 -14.17 6.31
C LEU A 91 -8.44 -13.23 6.09
N LYS A 92 -9.49 -13.75 5.46
CA LYS A 92 -10.81 -13.10 5.44
C LYS A 92 -11.87 -14.14 5.80
N TRP A 93 -12.52 -13.94 6.94
CA TRP A 93 -13.48 -14.91 7.48
C TRP A 93 -14.89 -14.32 7.48
N THR A 94 -15.71 -14.71 6.52
CA THR A 94 -17.12 -14.32 6.43
C THR A 94 -17.94 -15.15 7.41
N LEU A 95 -18.34 -14.55 8.52
CA LEU A 95 -19.04 -15.19 9.64
C LEU A 95 -20.56 -15.02 9.55
N ILE A 96 -21.02 -13.91 8.98
CA ILE A 96 -22.45 -13.56 8.89
C ILE A 96 -22.85 -13.46 7.43
N ASN A 97 -23.95 -14.11 7.07
CA ASN A 97 -24.59 -14.02 5.76
C ASN A 97 -23.65 -14.27 4.57
N LYS A 98 -22.83 -15.31 4.66
CA LYS A 98 -21.99 -15.75 3.53
C LYS A 98 -22.82 -15.89 2.25
N GLY A 99 -22.31 -15.38 1.12
CA GLY A 99 -23.00 -15.36 -0.18
C GLY A 99 -24.13 -14.35 -0.31
N LYS A 100 -24.33 -13.46 0.67
CA LYS A 100 -25.34 -12.40 0.61
C LYS A 100 -24.70 -11.02 0.56
N LYS A 101 -25.45 -9.99 0.10
CA LYS A 101 -24.98 -8.59 0.08
C LYS A 101 -24.74 -8.05 1.49
N ASN A 102 -25.65 -8.35 2.45
CA ASN A 102 -25.52 -7.95 3.86
C ASN A 102 -24.65 -8.95 4.61
N LYS A 103 -23.34 -8.86 4.48
CA LYS A 103 -22.40 -9.82 5.05
C LYS A 103 -21.44 -9.15 6.03
N GLY A 104 -20.96 -9.93 7.00
CA GLY A 104 -19.99 -9.45 7.99
C GLY A 104 -18.97 -10.53 8.34
N GLY A 105 -17.80 -10.07 8.79
CA GLY A 105 -16.74 -10.98 9.16
C GLY A 105 -15.47 -10.30 9.65
N LEU A 106 -14.49 -11.14 9.99
CA LEU A 106 -13.17 -10.71 10.43
C LEU A 106 -12.19 -10.69 9.26
N VAL A 107 -11.36 -9.66 9.24
CA VAL A 107 -10.20 -9.55 8.36
C VAL A 107 -8.96 -9.54 9.24
N PHE A 108 -7.98 -10.36 8.89
CA PHE A 108 -6.72 -10.46 9.59
C PHE A 108 -5.55 -10.50 8.61
N SER A 109 -4.49 -9.76 8.90
CA SER A 109 -3.19 -9.94 8.29
C SER A 109 -2.08 -9.74 9.30
N MET A 110 -1.05 -10.57 9.19
CA MET A 110 0.16 -10.51 9.98
C MET A 110 1.37 -10.68 9.08
N PHE A 111 2.44 -10.01 9.41
CA PHE A 111 3.69 -10.12 8.67
C PHE A 111 4.91 -10.27 9.60
N ASP A 112 5.99 -10.76 9.02
CA ASP A 112 7.35 -10.72 9.55
C ASP A 112 8.27 -10.05 8.52
N ARG A 113 9.01 -9.02 8.93
CA ARG A 113 9.89 -8.22 8.08
C ARG A 113 11.26 -8.13 8.70
N ARG A 114 12.31 -8.46 7.94
CA ARG A 114 13.70 -8.48 8.42
C ARG A 114 14.68 -8.11 7.33
N ALA A 115 15.82 -7.54 7.73
CA ALA A 115 17.00 -7.57 6.89
C ALA A 115 17.51 -9.00 6.73
N LEU A 116 18.15 -9.28 5.60
CA LEU A 116 18.82 -10.55 5.35
C LEU A 116 20.35 -10.34 5.27
N GLY A 117 21.07 -11.17 6.00
CA GLY A 117 22.53 -11.03 6.14
C GLY A 117 22.93 -9.74 6.87
N ASN A 118 24.08 -9.19 6.50
CA ASN A 118 24.64 -7.96 7.07
C ASN A 118 24.33 -6.73 6.17
N ASN A 119 23.12 -6.65 5.63
CA ASN A 119 22.69 -5.56 4.75
C ASN A 119 21.79 -4.59 5.51
N ALA A 120 21.65 -3.38 4.98
CA ALA A 120 20.64 -2.45 5.47
C ALA A 120 19.24 -3.01 5.27
N VAL A 121 18.31 -2.53 6.12
CA VAL A 121 16.87 -2.74 5.92
C VAL A 121 16.40 -1.79 4.81
N PRO A 122 15.72 -2.28 3.74
CA PRO A 122 15.32 -1.41 2.63
C PRO A 122 14.48 -0.19 3.02
N SER A 123 13.71 -0.26 4.11
CA SER A 123 12.95 0.90 4.61
C SER A 123 13.83 2.03 5.14
N ASN A 124 15.00 1.72 5.69
CA ASN A 124 15.92 2.71 6.21
C ASN A 124 16.93 3.15 5.13
N PHE A 125 17.25 2.26 4.20
CA PHE A 125 18.29 2.45 3.19
C PHE A 125 18.17 3.78 2.44
N GLY A 126 16.95 4.13 1.99
CA GLY A 126 16.72 5.38 1.29
C GLY A 126 17.08 6.62 2.11
N ILE A 127 16.58 6.72 3.33
CA ILE A 127 16.78 7.90 4.19
C ILE A 127 18.12 7.87 4.90
N VAL A 128 18.48 6.73 5.51
CA VAL A 128 19.64 6.67 6.42
C VAL A 128 20.95 6.50 5.66
N ASP A 129 20.94 5.67 4.60
CA ASP A 129 22.18 5.31 3.92
C ASP A 129 22.39 6.12 2.63
N VAL A 130 21.36 6.33 1.82
CA VAL A 130 21.41 7.12 0.58
C VAL A 130 21.24 8.61 0.86
N GLY A 131 20.46 8.96 1.88
CA GLY A 131 20.10 10.34 2.21
C GLY A 131 18.98 10.91 1.35
N GLY A 132 18.22 10.05 0.67
CA GLY A 132 17.07 10.43 -0.16
C GLY A 132 15.76 9.88 0.38
N ILE A 133 14.65 10.60 0.15
CA ILE A 133 13.31 10.12 0.54
C ILE A 133 12.83 9.10 -0.51
N THR A 134 13.41 7.90 -0.47
CA THR A 134 13.10 6.78 -1.38
C THR A 134 12.70 5.52 -0.62
N THR A 135 12.43 5.66 0.67
CA THR A 135 12.15 4.58 1.62
C THR A 135 11.06 3.62 1.13
N ASN A 136 11.34 2.32 1.19
CA ASN A 136 10.33 1.30 0.99
C ASN A 136 9.72 0.87 2.32
N VAL A 137 8.50 1.31 2.59
CA VAL A 137 7.83 1.10 3.88
C VAL A 137 7.40 -0.34 4.17
N GLU A 138 7.40 -1.21 3.16
CA GLU A 138 6.99 -2.60 3.33
C GLU A 138 8.13 -3.54 3.74
N PHE A 139 9.40 -3.11 3.63
CA PHE A 139 10.56 -3.92 4.01
C PHE A 139 11.28 -3.30 5.22
N THR A 140 10.60 -3.32 6.36
CA THR A 140 11.08 -2.80 7.65
C THR A 140 11.78 -3.89 8.47
N HIS A 141 12.06 -3.63 9.73
CA HIS A 141 12.57 -4.59 10.72
C HIS A 141 11.52 -5.05 11.72
N TRP A 142 10.24 -4.85 11.43
CA TRP A 142 9.15 -5.23 12.34
C TRP A 142 8.82 -6.72 12.20
N THR A 143 8.93 -7.43 13.31
CA THR A 143 8.75 -8.87 13.35
C THR A 143 7.41 -9.25 13.98
N PHE A 144 6.69 -10.19 13.34
CA PHE A 144 5.41 -10.72 13.80
C PHE A 144 4.35 -9.65 14.14
N ALA A 145 4.26 -8.62 13.30
CA ALA A 145 3.30 -7.53 13.51
C ALA A 145 1.94 -7.84 12.87
N ILE A 146 0.87 -7.57 13.63
CA ILE A 146 -0.50 -7.64 13.14
C ILE A 146 -0.81 -6.33 12.43
N GLU A 147 -0.95 -6.40 11.10
CA GLU A 147 -1.25 -5.25 10.26
C GLU A 147 -2.75 -4.92 10.27
N ASN A 148 -3.57 -5.95 10.15
CA ASN A 148 -5.02 -5.82 10.18
C ASN A 148 -5.64 -6.85 11.13
N LEU A 149 -6.54 -6.40 11.99
CA LEU A 149 -7.47 -7.23 12.75
C LEU A 149 -8.72 -6.39 13.01
N TYR A 150 -9.67 -6.44 12.09
CA TYR A 150 -10.88 -5.65 12.17
C TYR A 150 -12.11 -6.46 11.79
N TRP A 151 -13.27 -6.02 12.31
CA TRP A 151 -14.57 -6.43 11.83
C TRP A 151 -14.98 -5.58 10.63
N GLU A 152 -15.45 -6.22 9.56
CA GLU A 152 -16.02 -5.57 8.38
C GLU A 152 -17.49 -5.98 8.23
N GLN A 153 -18.37 -5.00 8.09
CA GLN A 153 -19.81 -5.21 7.91
C GLN A 153 -20.33 -4.46 6.71
N TRP A 154 -20.99 -5.17 5.82
CA TRP A 154 -21.69 -4.62 4.67
C TRP A 154 -23.18 -4.57 4.91
N PHE A 155 -23.82 -3.47 4.49
CA PHE A 155 -25.25 -3.27 4.45
C PHE A 155 -25.64 -2.83 3.05
N SER A 156 -26.67 -3.48 2.45
CA SER A 156 -27.28 -3.10 1.17
C SER A 156 -28.73 -2.73 1.41
N ILE A 157 -29.08 -1.49 1.12
CA ILE A 157 -30.42 -0.93 1.30
C ILE A 157 -30.85 -0.32 -0.04
N GLY A 158 -31.70 -1.03 -0.80
CA GLY A 158 -32.05 -0.63 -2.15
C GLY A 158 -30.80 -0.63 -3.07
N LYS A 159 -30.46 0.52 -3.63
CA LYS A 159 -29.28 0.74 -4.47
C LYS A 159 -28.05 1.21 -3.69
N HIS A 160 -28.19 1.52 -2.39
CA HIS A 160 -27.09 1.98 -1.55
C HIS A 160 -26.36 0.79 -0.93
N ASN A 161 -25.03 0.83 -0.98
CA ASN A 161 -24.17 -0.09 -0.23
C ASN A 161 -23.33 0.70 0.76
N LEU A 162 -23.31 0.24 2.01
CA LEU A 162 -22.57 0.85 3.10
C LEU A 162 -21.70 -0.21 3.78
N MET A 163 -20.43 0.06 3.94
CA MET A 163 -19.48 -0.77 4.65
C MET A 163 -18.95 -0.02 5.87
N PHE A 164 -18.86 -0.71 6.99
CA PHE A 164 -18.18 -0.26 8.19
C PHE A 164 -17.04 -1.20 8.56
N ARG A 165 -15.97 -0.61 9.08
CA ARG A 165 -14.85 -1.33 9.69
C ARG A 165 -14.57 -0.78 11.07
N VAL A 166 -14.16 -1.66 12.00
CA VAL A 166 -13.68 -1.28 13.34
C VAL A 166 -12.66 -2.29 13.83
N GLY A 167 -11.55 -1.81 14.36
CA GLY A 167 -10.45 -2.62 14.87
C GLY A 167 -9.08 -2.07 14.47
N ASN A 168 -8.07 -2.90 14.56
CA ASN A 168 -6.72 -2.56 14.10
C ASN A 168 -6.68 -2.57 12.57
N GLN A 169 -6.27 -1.47 11.96
CA GLN A 169 -6.29 -1.34 10.49
C GLN A 169 -5.25 -0.37 9.96
N VAL A 170 -4.84 -0.59 8.73
CA VAL A 170 -4.07 0.37 7.94
C VAL A 170 -5.04 1.37 7.32
N VAL A 171 -4.91 2.65 7.65
CA VAL A 171 -5.79 3.73 7.16
C VAL A 171 -5.88 3.72 5.64
N THR A 172 -4.74 3.67 4.98
CA THR A 172 -4.63 3.78 3.52
C THR A 172 -5.16 2.57 2.77
N VAL A 173 -5.53 1.49 3.44
CA VAL A 173 -6.27 0.36 2.85
C VAL A 173 -7.75 0.69 2.70
N LEU A 174 -8.29 1.62 3.49
CA LEU A 174 -9.69 2.05 3.39
C LEU A 174 -9.86 3.25 2.45
N ILE A 175 -8.96 4.21 2.53
CA ILE A 175 -8.91 5.42 1.69
C ILE A 175 -7.68 5.39 0.78
N ASP A 176 -7.64 6.22 -0.26
CA ASP A 176 -6.54 6.32 -1.23
C ASP A 176 -6.31 5.04 -2.06
N PRO A 177 -7.32 4.47 -2.71
CA PRO A 177 -7.11 3.38 -3.64
C PRO A 177 -6.28 3.86 -4.84
N PHE A 178 -5.11 3.24 -5.04
CA PHE A 178 -4.19 3.53 -6.12
C PHE A 178 -3.59 2.22 -6.61
N ARG A 179 -3.64 1.97 -7.93
CA ARG A 179 -3.22 0.69 -8.53
C ARG A 179 -1.80 0.27 -8.13
N PHE A 180 -0.90 1.25 -8.04
CA PHE A 180 0.54 1.00 -7.77
C PHE A 180 0.92 1.16 -6.30
N LYS A 181 -0.04 1.17 -5.38
CA LYS A 181 0.20 1.45 -3.96
C LYS A 181 0.91 0.33 -3.21
N ASP A 182 0.86 -0.90 -3.67
CA ASP A 182 1.54 -2.02 -3.02
C ASP A 182 3.01 -2.09 -3.43
N SER A 183 3.90 -1.58 -2.59
CA SER A 183 5.34 -1.57 -2.84
C SER A 183 5.98 -2.97 -2.90
N ARG A 184 5.24 -3.99 -2.49
CA ARG A 184 5.66 -5.38 -2.62
C ARG A 184 5.63 -5.86 -4.06
N VAL A 185 4.83 -5.26 -4.92
CA VAL A 185 4.60 -5.69 -6.30
C VAL A 185 4.76 -4.59 -7.35
N SER A 186 4.77 -3.31 -6.94
CA SER A 186 4.89 -2.16 -7.82
C SER A 186 6.19 -1.38 -7.55
N PHE A 187 6.15 -0.07 -7.48
CA PHE A 187 7.29 0.77 -7.13
C PHE A 187 7.94 0.38 -5.80
N SER A 188 9.23 0.59 -5.67
CA SER A 188 9.94 0.48 -4.40
C SER A 188 10.10 1.83 -3.72
N THR A 189 10.17 2.91 -4.50
CA THR A 189 10.21 4.27 -3.97
C THR A 189 8.94 4.56 -3.19
N GLY A 190 9.11 4.80 -1.90
CA GLY A 190 8.02 5.01 -0.97
C GLY A 190 6.98 6.03 -1.42
N PRO A 191 7.36 7.24 -1.84
CA PRO A 191 6.43 8.27 -2.30
C PRO A 191 5.43 7.84 -3.37
N PHE A 192 5.71 6.85 -4.20
CA PHE A 192 4.72 6.29 -5.13
C PHE A 192 3.68 5.41 -4.42
N CYS A 193 4.05 4.75 -3.32
CA CYS A 193 3.25 3.73 -2.66
C CYS A 193 2.56 4.22 -1.39
N PHE A 194 3.18 5.14 -0.66
CA PHE A 194 2.61 5.79 0.51
C PHE A 194 2.63 7.31 0.36
N HIS A 195 2.02 8.02 1.29
CA HIS A 195 2.02 9.48 1.28
C HIS A 195 3.10 10.04 2.21
N PRO A 196 4.25 10.51 1.69
CA PRO A 196 5.23 11.20 2.54
C PRO A 196 4.74 12.57 3.04
N THR A 197 3.60 13.00 2.53
CA THR A 197 2.96 14.29 2.80
C THR A 197 1.70 14.16 3.66
N MET A 198 1.14 12.95 3.82
CA MET A 198 -0.05 12.72 4.64
C MET A 198 0.33 12.01 5.95
N PRO A 199 0.06 12.61 7.13
CA PRO A 199 0.51 12.10 8.43
C PRO A 199 -0.38 10.96 8.96
N TYR A 200 -0.59 9.91 8.19
CA TYR A 200 -1.38 8.78 8.65
C TYR A 200 -0.59 7.85 9.58
N PRO A 201 -1.25 7.19 10.56
CA PRO A 201 -0.61 6.18 11.40
C PRO A 201 -0.27 4.94 10.57
N THR A 202 0.68 4.12 11.03
CA THR A 202 1.05 2.88 10.34
C THR A 202 -0.11 1.90 10.32
N PHE A 203 -0.49 1.46 11.47
CA PHE A 203 -1.66 0.68 11.78
C PHE A 203 -1.95 0.85 13.27
N GLY A 204 -3.22 0.89 13.60
CA GLY A 204 -3.68 1.15 14.96
C GLY A 204 -5.19 0.94 15.03
N PHE A 205 -5.73 1.10 16.22
CA PHE A 205 -7.17 1.04 16.42
C PHE A 205 -7.86 2.18 15.67
N GLY A 206 -8.93 1.83 14.96
CA GLY A 206 -9.71 2.83 14.23
C GLY A 206 -11.05 2.31 13.79
N ALA A 207 -11.80 3.22 13.20
CA ALA A 207 -13.06 2.95 12.56
C ALA A 207 -13.12 3.64 11.20
N GLY A 208 -13.90 3.08 10.30
CA GLY A 208 -14.10 3.71 9.01
C GLY A 208 -15.32 3.19 8.29
N PHE A 209 -15.69 3.90 7.25
CA PHE A 209 -16.83 3.54 6.42
C PHE A 209 -16.52 3.75 4.94
N LYS A 210 -17.30 3.08 4.10
CA LYS A 210 -17.37 3.33 2.67
C LYS A 210 -18.83 3.28 2.23
N TRP A 211 -19.30 4.34 1.60
CA TRP A 211 -20.66 4.47 1.12
C TRP A 211 -20.68 4.59 -0.40
N LEU A 212 -21.49 3.75 -1.03
CA LEU A 212 -21.79 3.78 -2.46
C LEU A 212 -23.27 4.20 -2.60
N PRO A 213 -23.53 5.47 -2.91
CA PRO A 213 -24.90 5.99 -3.02
C PRO A 213 -25.72 5.28 -4.08
N ASP A 214 -25.08 4.86 -5.15
CA ASP A 214 -25.67 4.08 -6.21
C ASP A 214 -24.60 3.12 -6.76
N GLU A 215 -24.82 1.82 -6.58
CA GLU A 215 -23.91 0.77 -7.05
C GLU A 215 -23.63 0.89 -8.57
N GLY A 216 -24.56 1.48 -9.33
CA GLY A 216 -24.43 1.75 -10.76
C GLY A 216 -23.63 3.01 -11.13
N SER A 217 -23.54 4.04 -10.29
CA SER A 217 -23.02 5.36 -10.65
C SER A 217 -21.51 5.47 -10.70
N GLY A 218 -20.78 4.69 -9.94
CA GLY A 218 -19.33 4.82 -9.76
C GLY A 218 -18.91 5.77 -8.65
N LEU A 219 -19.79 6.60 -8.14
CA LEU A 219 -19.53 7.47 -7.02
C LEU A 219 -19.36 6.67 -5.73
N TYR A 220 -18.36 7.02 -4.91
CA TYR A 220 -18.19 6.52 -3.56
C TYR A 220 -17.67 7.61 -2.63
N ILE A 221 -17.97 7.43 -1.33
CA ILE A 221 -17.46 8.25 -0.25
C ILE A 221 -16.89 7.30 0.79
N ALA A 222 -15.68 7.57 1.26
CA ALA A 222 -15.04 6.81 2.33
C ALA A 222 -14.53 7.74 3.43
N GLY A 223 -14.54 7.27 4.67
CA GLY A 223 -14.01 8.02 5.79
C GLY A 223 -13.29 7.11 6.78
N SER A 224 -12.28 7.66 7.45
CA SER A 224 -11.45 6.95 8.42
C SER A 224 -11.14 7.83 9.62
N LEU A 225 -11.21 7.22 10.81
CA LEU A 225 -10.76 7.76 12.09
C LEU A 225 -9.83 6.73 12.72
N ASN A 226 -8.56 7.09 12.93
CA ASN A 226 -7.56 6.15 13.45
C ASN A 226 -6.69 6.81 14.52
N ASP A 227 -6.36 6.04 15.56
CA ASP A 227 -5.37 6.42 16.55
C ASP A 227 -4.00 6.66 15.88
N MET A 228 -3.40 7.82 16.15
CA MET A 228 -2.10 8.22 15.62
C MET A 228 -0.92 7.46 16.23
N ASN A 229 -1.12 6.78 17.36
CA ASN A 229 -0.06 6.28 18.23
C ASN A 229 0.13 4.75 18.20
N GLY A 230 -0.59 4.02 17.36
CA GLY A 230 -0.45 2.56 17.22
C GLY A 230 1.00 2.11 17.05
N ASP A 231 1.53 1.10 17.83
CA ASP A 231 2.92 0.66 17.79
C ASP A 231 3.13 -0.68 17.08
N PRO A 232 3.79 -0.70 15.90
CA PRO A 232 4.09 -1.94 15.21
C PRO A 232 5.04 -2.86 16.00
N ASN A 233 5.88 -2.31 16.88
CA ASN A 233 6.79 -3.10 17.72
C ASN A 233 6.08 -3.86 18.85
N LEU A 234 4.85 -3.46 19.20
CA LEU A 234 3.96 -4.18 20.12
C LEU A 234 3.07 -5.17 19.36
N MET A 235 3.61 -5.90 18.42
CA MET A 235 2.88 -6.79 17.50
C MET A 235 1.79 -6.05 16.69
N GLY A 236 1.86 -4.72 16.58
CA GLY A 236 0.85 -3.89 15.92
C GLY A 236 -0.49 -3.80 16.67
N PHE A 237 -0.56 -4.24 17.92
CA PHE A 237 -1.81 -4.35 18.69
C PHE A 237 -1.78 -3.47 19.93
N ASP A 238 -1.47 -2.20 19.75
CA ASP A 238 -1.48 -1.21 20.82
C ASP A 238 -2.76 -0.34 20.77
N TRP A 239 -3.72 -0.65 21.66
CA TRP A 239 -4.94 0.14 21.83
C TRP A 239 -4.89 1.02 23.08
N SER A 240 -3.81 0.99 23.83
CA SER A 240 -3.66 1.76 25.07
C SER A 240 -3.65 3.27 24.83
N THR A 241 -3.23 3.68 23.64
CA THR A 241 -3.09 5.07 23.23
C THR A 241 -4.37 5.74 22.77
N VAL A 242 -5.43 4.98 22.49
CA VAL A 242 -6.76 5.51 22.09
C VAL A 242 -7.31 6.52 23.12
N SER A 243 -6.99 6.32 24.40
CA SER A 243 -7.41 7.21 25.49
C SER A 243 -6.79 8.62 25.42
N ARG A 244 -5.73 8.80 24.63
CA ARG A 244 -5.09 10.12 24.41
C ARG A 244 -5.89 11.01 23.47
N GLN A 245 -6.82 10.45 22.71
CA GLN A 245 -7.66 11.16 21.74
C GLN A 245 -6.85 11.92 20.66
N GLU A 246 -5.75 11.36 20.25
CA GLU A 246 -4.88 11.87 19.18
C GLU A 246 -5.17 11.06 17.92
N PHE A 247 -5.93 11.61 16.98
CA PHE A 247 -6.47 10.88 15.85
C PHE A 247 -6.03 11.47 14.50
N PHE A 248 -5.99 10.59 13.53
CA PHE A 248 -6.02 10.92 12.11
C PHE A 248 -7.46 10.83 11.60
N TYR A 249 -7.86 11.85 10.85
CA TYR A 249 -9.16 11.95 10.19
C TYR A 249 -8.95 11.99 8.68
N GLY A 250 -9.63 11.13 7.95
CA GLY A 250 -9.62 11.11 6.49
C GLY A 250 -11.02 11.05 5.91
N LEU A 251 -11.29 11.86 4.89
CA LEU A 251 -12.52 11.82 4.10
C LEU A 251 -12.15 11.79 2.62
N GLU A 252 -12.65 10.80 1.90
CA GLU A 252 -12.41 10.63 0.48
C GLU A 252 -13.72 10.66 -0.29
N VAL A 253 -13.73 11.36 -1.41
CA VAL A 253 -14.78 11.31 -2.43
C VAL A 253 -14.14 10.88 -3.74
N GLY A 254 -14.65 9.82 -4.34
CA GLY A 254 -14.10 9.27 -5.57
C GLY A 254 -15.15 8.85 -6.57
N TYR A 255 -14.73 8.80 -7.84
CA TYR A 255 -15.57 8.39 -8.95
C TYR A 255 -14.84 7.40 -9.85
N ASN A 256 -15.49 6.28 -10.15
CA ASN A 256 -14.99 5.22 -11.02
C ASN A 256 -15.79 5.18 -12.31
N TRP A 257 -15.15 5.49 -13.45
CA TRP A 257 -15.81 5.41 -14.77
C TRP A 257 -15.93 3.98 -15.26
N LYS A 258 -14.91 3.15 -14.99
CA LYS A 258 -14.90 1.73 -15.33
C LYS A 258 -14.68 0.91 -14.07
N ARG A 259 -15.41 -0.20 -13.94
CA ARG A 259 -15.46 -1.04 -12.75
C ARG A 259 -15.19 -2.51 -13.08
N SER A 260 -14.30 -2.80 -14.00
CA SER A 260 -13.79 -4.15 -14.09
C SER A 260 -12.75 -4.39 -12.98
N LYS A 261 -12.62 -5.62 -12.54
CA LYS A 261 -11.67 -6.03 -11.50
C LYS A 261 -10.22 -5.62 -11.81
N ASP A 262 -9.86 -5.60 -13.08
CA ASP A 262 -8.49 -5.37 -13.57
C ASP A 262 -8.32 -4.03 -14.30
N ASP A 263 -9.42 -3.32 -14.58
CA ASP A 263 -9.44 -2.08 -15.35
C ASP A 263 -10.30 -1.06 -14.61
N TYR A 264 -9.66 -0.13 -13.91
CA TYR A 264 -10.39 0.98 -13.34
C TYR A 264 -9.77 2.30 -13.74
N ASP A 265 -10.66 3.14 -14.24
CA ASP A 265 -10.38 4.56 -14.43
C ASP A 265 -11.01 5.26 -13.25
N HIS A 266 -10.26 6.00 -12.47
CA HIS A 266 -10.82 6.67 -11.34
C HIS A 266 -10.15 8.01 -11.02
N LEU A 267 -10.89 8.85 -10.32
CA LEU A 267 -10.44 10.10 -9.73
C LEU A 267 -10.91 10.13 -8.28
N HIS A 268 -10.06 10.55 -7.36
CA HIS A 268 -10.49 10.84 -6.00
C HIS A 268 -9.84 12.10 -5.42
N LEU A 269 -10.53 12.68 -4.45
CA LEU A 269 -10.06 13.73 -3.57
C LEU A 269 -10.13 13.22 -2.13
N ILE A 270 -9.02 13.32 -1.40
CA ILE A 270 -8.95 13.08 0.04
C ILE A 270 -8.74 14.42 0.73
N LEU A 271 -9.53 14.67 1.78
CA LEU A 271 -9.28 15.70 2.77
C LEU A 271 -8.85 15.01 4.06
N PHE A 272 -7.81 15.49 4.71
CA PHE A 272 -7.32 14.88 5.94
C PHE A 272 -6.90 15.91 6.98
N TYR A 273 -6.91 15.49 8.23
CA TYR A 273 -6.39 16.22 9.38
C TYR A 273 -5.78 15.23 10.38
N ALA A 274 -4.71 15.62 11.03
CA ALA A 274 -4.09 14.87 12.11
C ALA A 274 -3.92 15.75 13.33
N ASP A 275 -4.29 15.23 14.49
CA ASP A 275 -4.03 15.89 15.77
C ASP A 275 -2.53 15.91 16.08
N GLU A 276 -2.13 16.85 16.94
CA GLU A 276 -0.79 16.84 17.51
C GLU A 276 -0.57 15.56 18.32
N ARG A 277 0.61 14.98 18.21
CA ARG A 277 0.99 13.75 18.88
C ARG A 277 1.90 14.01 20.06
N SER A 278 1.50 13.61 21.26
CA SER A 278 2.23 13.84 22.50
C SER A 278 3.43 12.92 22.71
N THR A 279 3.57 11.84 21.94
CA THR A 279 4.64 10.84 22.14
C THR A 279 5.02 10.07 20.91
N ARG A 280 6.15 9.56 20.89
CA ARG A 280 7.03 8.76 20.07
C ARG A 280 8.17 9.56 19.48
N ASN A 281 9.22 9.69 20.24
CA ASN A 281 10.43 10.36 19.81
C ASN A 281 10.24 11.87 19.60
N PRO A 282 9.85 12.62 20.66
CA PRO A 282 9.73 14.07 20.58
C PRO A 282 11.05 14.75 20.19
N ASP A 283 12.18 14.05 20.36
CA ASP A 283 13.51 14.62 20.13
C ASP A 283 13.95 14.58 18.65
N THR A 284 13.23 13.89 17.77
CA THR A 284 13.70 13.67 16.39
C THR A 284 12.73 14.11 15.30
N MET A 285 11.44 14.32 15.58
CA MET A 285 10.48 14.81 14.61
C MET A 285 9.39 15.66 15.27
N PRO A 286 9.09 16.86 14.74
CA PRO A 286 7.95 17.64 15.19
C PRO A 286 6.67 16.84 15.00
N ASN A 287 5.74 16.95 15.95
CA ASN A 287 4.45 16.26 15.95
C ASN A 287 3.31 17.27 15.92
N LYS A 288 3.42 18.33 15.13
CA LYS A 288 2.43 19.41 15.07
C LYS A 288 1.19 18.94 14.33
N ALA A 289 0.03 19.35 14.83
CA ALA A 289 -1.23 19.15 14.17
C ALA A 289 -1.27 19.87 12.83
N GLY A 290 -2.06 19.33 11.90
CA GLY A 290 -2.28 19.97 10.61
C GLY A 290 -3.13 19.12 9.68
N GLY A 291 -3.45 19.67 8.54
CA GLY A 291 -4.27 19.01 7.54
C GLY A 291 -3.88 19.38 6.13
N GLY A 292 -4.52 18.69 5.20
CA GLY A 292 -4.23 18.87 3.80
C GLY A 292 -5.20 18.11 2.90
N PHE A 293 -4.78 17.93 1.67
CA PHE A 293 -5.54 17.19 0.69
C PHE A 293 -4.65 16.40 -0.26
N SER A 294 -5.23 15.36 -0.88
CA SER A 294 -4.61 14.60 -1.96
C SER A 294 -5.60 14.40 -3.10
N VAL A 295 -5.14 14.62 -4.32
CA VAL A 295 -5.92 14.35 -5.53
C VAL A 295 -5.15 13.31 -6.35
N LEU A 296 -5.83 12.23 -6.76
CA LEU A 296 -5.26 11.22 -7.64
C LEU A 296 -6.21 10.93 -8.79
N GLY A 297 -5.67 10.86 -10.00
CA GLY A 297 -6.36 10.38 -11.19
C GLY A 297 -5.60 9.24 -11.85
N GLU A 298 -6.35 8.20 -12.28
CA GLU A 298 -5.84 7.08 -13.07
C GLU A 298 -6.70 6.89 -14.32
N LYS A 299 -6.04 6.62 -15.44
CA LYS A 299 -6.70 6.36 -16.72
C LYS A 299 -6.06 5.19 -17.44
N GLN A 300 -6.88 4.24 -17.86
CA GLN A 300 -6.43 3.15 -18.70
C GLN A 300 -6.98 3.29 -20.13
N ILE A 301 -6.09 3.17 -21.12
CA ILE A 301 -6.39 3.09 -22.54
C ILE A 301 -5.68 1.84 -23.06
N ASP A 302 -6.45 0.83 -23.43
CA ASP A 302 -5.96 -0.49 -23.83
C ASP A 302 -4.98 -1.07 -22.78
N ARG A 303 -3.71 -1.22 -23.14
CA ARG A 303 -2.65 -1.72 -22.26
C ARG A 303 -1.91 -0.61 -21.50
N TRP A 304 -2.16 0.65 -21.82
CA TRP A 304 -1.51 1.78 -21.18
C TRP A 304 -2.31 2.28 -19.98
N VAL A 305 -1.62 2.53 -18.88
CA VAL A 305 -2.20 3.11 -17.66
C VAL A 305 -1.39 4.34 -17.29
N GLY A 306 -2.00 5.51 -17.37
CA GLY A 306 -1.43 6.76 -16.87
C GLY A 306 -1.98 7.10 -15.50
N PHE A 307 -1.17 7.73 -14.66
CA PHE A 307 -1.60 8.25 -13.36
C PHE A 307 -0.92 9.57 -13.03
N ALA A 308 -1.59 10.37 -12.21
CA ALA A 308 -1.03 11.57 -11.58
C ALA A 308 -1.65 11.78 -10.22
N LYS A 309 -0.82 12.19 -9.24
CA LYS A 309 -1.22 12.47 -7.87
C LYS A 309 -0.52 13.73 -7.37
N TYR A 310 -1.25 14.58 -6.67
CA TYR A 310 -0.72 15.71 -5.95
C TYR A 310 -1.21 15.67 -4.50
N THR A 311 -0.31 15.89 -3.57
CA THR A 311 -0.63 15.96 -2.14
C THR A 311 -0.01 17.19 -1.51
N TYR A 312 -0.79 17.89 -0.68
CA TYR A 312 -0.39 19.04 0.12
C TYR A 312 -0.73 18.85 1.59
N ASN A 313 0.14 19.29 2.48
CA ASN A 313 -0.04 19.19 3.93
C ASN A 313 0.59 20.35 4.68
N THR A 314 -0.04 20.77 5.77
CA THR A 314 0.47 21.77 6.72
C THR A 314 0.96 21.16 8.04
N ALA A 315 0.72 19.86 8.28
CA ALA A 315 1.23 19.16 9.46
C ALA A 315 2.73 18.91 9.32
N GLN A 316 3.43 18.94 10.43
CA GLN A 316 4.86 18.66 10.53
C GLN A 316 5.07 17.42 11.38
N GLY A 317 5.64 16.38 10.78
CA GLY A 317 5.79 15.11 11.47
C GLY A 317 4.48 14.33 11.52
N GLY A 318 4.33 13.43 12.44
CA GLY A 318 3.17 12.54 12.53
C GLY A 318 3.33 11.25 11.71
N GLY A 319 2.44 10.29 11.93
CA GLY A 319 2.53 8.97 11.31
C GLY A 319 3.78 8.18 11.73
N VAL A 320 3.91 6.96 11.25
CA VAL A 320 5.07 6.10 11.53
C VAL A 320 6.29 6.50 10.76
N THR A 321 6.08 6.93 9.54
CA THR A 321 7.14 7.41 8.66
C THR A 321 7.36 8.91 8.81
N GLY A 322 6.48 9.60 9.57
CA GLY A 322 6.43 11.04 9.62
C GLY A 322 5.94 11.66 8.31
N THR A 323 5.65 12.96 8.34
CA THR A 323 5.53 13.73 7.10
C THR A 323 6.87 14.33 6.77
N PHE A 324 7.39 13.99 5.59
CA PHE A 324 8.70 14.44 5.12
C PHE A 324 8.60 15.60 4.14
N SER A 325 7.41 15.88 3.64
CA SER A 325 7.21 16.82 2.54
C SER A 325 5.91 17.59 2.71
N ASN A 326 5.94 18.88 2.41
CA ASN A 326 4.74 19.72 2.33
C ASN A 326 4.01 19.51 1.00
N HIS A 327 4.75 19.25 -0.08
CA HIS A 327 4.22 19.03 -1.42
C HIS A 327 4.85 17.78 -2.03
N THR A 328 3.99 16.90 -2.57
CA THR A 328 4.45 15.77 -3.37
C THR A 328 3.63 15.70 -4.67
N VAL A 329 4.34 15.57 -5.78
CA VAL A 329 3.77 15.28 -7.09
C VAL A 329 4.33 13.95 -7.56
N ILE A 330 3.45 13.01 -7.93
CA ILE A 330 3.84 11.80 -8.64
C ILE A 330 3.05 11.69 -9.94
N THR A 331 3.69 11.21 -10.99
CA THR A 331 3.04 10.86 -12.26
C THR A 331 3.76 9.69 -12.90
N GLY A 332 3.10 9.00 -13.81
CA GLY A 332 3.77 7.89 -14.48
C GLY A 332 2.88 7.20 -15.51
N LEU A 333 3.52 6.24 -16.14
CA LEU A 333 2.94 5.45 -17.21
C LEU A 333 3.32 3.97 -17.05
N SER A 334 2.36 3.09 -17.21
CA SER A 334 2.52 1.64 -17.17
C SER A 334 1.99 1.00 -18.43
N TYR A 335 2.69 -0.02 -18.93
CA TYR A 335 2.25 -0.87 -20.04
C TYR A 335 2.00 -2.29 -19.54
N LYS A 336 0.75 -2.76 -19.66
CA LYS A 336 0.30 -4.08 -19.19
C LYS A 336 0.73 -5.18 -20.14
N ASN A 337 1.19 -6.29 -19.57
CA ASN A 337 1.54 -7.51 -20.27
C ASN A 337 2.52 -7.31 -21.45
N PRO A 338 3.72 -6.74 -21.20
CA PRO A 338 4.76 -6.67 -22.22
C PRO A 338 5.05 -8.06 -22.77
N PHE A 339 5.28 -8.13 -24.09
CA PHE A 339 5.53 -9.40 -24.79
C PHE A 339 4.47 -10.48 -24.60
N ASN A 340 3.23 -10.08 -24.23
CA ASN A 340 2.11 -10.97 -23.86
C ASN A 340 2.38 -11.85 -22.62
N VAL A 341 3.39 -11.51 -21.83
CA VAL A 341 3.63 -12.12 -20.51
C VAL A 341 2.92 -11.29 -19.46
N ARG A 342 2.19 -11.93 -18.55
CA ARG A 342 1.48 -11.27 -17.46
C ARG A 342 2.45 -10.47 -16.58
N GLY A 343 2.12 -9.20 -16.39
CA GLY A 343 2.92 -8.26 -15.64
C GLY A 343 2.73 -6.83 -16.13
N GLU A 344 3.69 -5.97 -15.83
CA GLU A 344 3.66 -4.57 -16.27
C GLU A 344 5.07 -3.99 -16.32
N ALA A 345 5.33 -3.13 -17.31
CA ALA A 345 6.51 -2.28 -17.36
C ALA A 345 6.06 -0.84 -17.04
N THR A 346 6.65 -0.25 -16.02
CA THR A 346 6.17 1.02 -15.45
C THR A 346 7.33 1.98 -15.26
N ILE A 347 7.09 3.25 -15.55
CA ILE A 347 7.96 4.37 -15.22
C ILE A 347 7.17 5.42 -14.44
N GLY A 348 7.74 5.93 -13.36
CA GLY A 348 7.16 6.98 -12.53
C GLY A 348 8.15 8.12 -12.32
N PHE A 349 7.61 9.32 -12.15
CA PHE A 349 8.33 10.56 -11.86
C PHE A 349 7.81 11.14 -10.55
N LEU A 350 8.72 11.60 -9.72
CA LEU A 350 8.48 12.13 -8.39
C LEU A 350 9.09 13.54 -8.27
N TYR A 351 8.32 14.46 -7.69
CA TYR A 351 8.82 15.70 -7.12
C TYR A 351 8.38 15.79 -5.66
N MET A 352 9.29 16.18 -4.77
CA MET A 352 9.01 16.42 -3.35
C MET A 352 9.69 17.68 -2.87
N ASN A 353 8.92 18.49 -2.15
CA ASN A 353 9.41 19.63 -1.40
C ASN A 353 9.50 19.21 0.08
N PRO A 354 10.70 19.04 0.65
CA PRO A 354 10.88 18.60 2.04
C PRO A 354 10.42 19.67 3.02
N ILE A 355 10.08 19.23 4.24
CA ILE A 355 9.71 20.12 5.34
C ILE A 355 11.00 20.64 5.97
N GLU A 356 11.29 21.95 5.83
CA GLU A 356 12.51 22.58 6.32
C GLU A 356 12.72 22.37 7.83
N GLU A 357 11.65 22.45 8.62
CA GLU A 357 11.72 22.26 10.08
C GLU A 357 12.13 20.84 10.51
N ILE A 358 12.07 19.84 9.60
CA ILE A 358 12.49 18.46 9.87
C ILE A 358 13.92 18.23 9.39
N PHE A 359 14.30 18.83 8.26
CA PHE A 359 15.52 18.46 7.54
C PHE A 359 16.61 19.53 7.56
N ASP A 360 16.42 20.63 8.28
CA ASP A 360 17.33 21.76 8.27
C ASP A 360 17.19 22.68 7.04
N GLU A 361 17.72 23.90 7.13
CA GLU A 361 17.61 24.93 6.10
C GLU A 361 18.30 24.58 4.77
N GLU A 362 19.16 23.56 4.76
CA GLU A 362 19.84 23.06 3.56
C GLU A 362 19.06 22.01 2.78
N ALA A 363 17.86 21.62 3.23
CA ALA A 363 17.04 20.62 2.56
C ALA A 363 16.66 21.05 1.13
N ARG A 364 17.04 20.22 0.16
CA ARG A 364 16.79 20.48 -1.26
C ARG A 364 15.55 19.77 -1.72
N ASP A 365 14.83 20.38 -2.69
CA ASP A 365 13.79 19.70 -3.43
C ASP A 365 14.34 18.44 -4.10
N GLN A 366 13.68 17.32 -3.87
CA GLN A 366 14.09 16.05 -4.44
C GLN A 366 13.26 15.69 -5.67
N LEU A 367 13.95 15.27 -6.74
CA LEU A 367 13.34 14.65 -7.89
C LEU A 367 13.67 13.15 -7.90
N GLY A 368 12.76 12.34 -8.38
CA GLY A 368 12.95 10.89 -8.50
C GLY A 368 12.36 10.33 -9.78
N ILE A 369 13.01 9.30 -10.31
CA ILE A 369 12.47 8.45 -11.36
C ILE A 369 12.60 7.02 -10.90
N GLU A 370 11.56 6.22 -11.04
CA GLU A 370 11.66 4.78 -10.90
C GLU A 370 11.06 4.09 -12.11
N ALA A 371 11.83 3.12 -12.65
CA ALA A 371 11.34 2.23 -13.69
C ALA A 371 11.48 0.79 -13.23
N TYR A 372 10.47 -0.04 -13.49
CA TYR A 372 10.49 -1.46 -13.19
C TYR A 372 9.73 -2.29 -14.24
N TRP A 373 10.07 -3.56 -14.31
CA TRP A 373 9.33 -4.54 -15.09
C TRP A 373 8.96 -5.73 -14.22
N ARG A 374 7.68 -5.84 -13.85
CA ARG A 374 7.14 -6.99 -13.14
C ARG A 374 6.76 -8.10 -14.11
N VAL A 375 7.31 -9.27 -13.91
CA VAL A 375 7.12 -10.46 -14.76
C VAL A 375 6.59 -11.61 -13.95
N SER A 376 5.49 -12.21 -14.37
CA SER A 376 5.00 -13.48 -13.84
C SER A 376 5.81 -14.62 -14.44
N LEU A 377 6.74 -15.18 -13.69
CA LEU A 377 7.51 -16.36 -14.14
C LEU A 377 6.62 -17.61 -14.19
N THR A 378 5.87 -17.82 -13.12
CA THR A 378 4.87 -18.90 -13.02
C THR A 378 3.55 -18.30 -12.52
N HIS A 379 2.53 -19.13 -12.30
CA HIS A 379 1.26 -18.65 -11.73
C HIS A 379 1.44 -18.01 -10.33
N ASN A 380 2.47 -18.42 -9.57
CA ASN A 380 2.67 -18.10 -8.17
C ASN A 380 3.99 -17.36 -7.89
N ILE A 381 4.86 -17.16 -8.90
CA ILE A 381 6.18 -16.56 -8.75
C ILE A 381 6.30 -15.36 -9.68
N TRP A 382 6.74 -14.23 -9.12
CA TRP A 382 7.02 -12.99 -9.84
C TRP A 382 8.44 -12.52 -9.55
N VAL A 383 9.03 -11.89 -10.56
CA VAL A 383 10.28 -11.13 -10.43
C VAL A 383 10.07 -9.71 -10.95
N THR A 384 10.78 -8.77 -10.35
CA THR A 384 10.64 -7.35 -10.69
C THR A 384 12.01 -6.68 -10.64
N PRO A 385 12.81 -6.77 -11.73
CA PRO A 385 13.96 -5.89 -11.90
C PRO A 385 13.51 -4.44 -12.04
N GLY A 386 14.31 -3.50 -11.54
CA GLY A 386 14.03 -2.07 -11.63
C GLY A 386 15.22 -1.22 -11.27
N ILE A 387 15.05 0.08 -11.40
CA ILE A 387 16.04 1.10 -11.05
C ILE A 387 15.34 2.34 -10.52
N GLN A 388 15.90 2.92 -9.47
CA GLN A 388 15.54 4.25 -8.98
C GLN A 388 16.68 5.21 -9.34
N LEU A 389 16.33 6.41 -9.77
CA LEU A 389 17.23 7.53 -10.01
C LEU A 389 16.79 8.67 -9.10
N VAL A 390 17.65 9.08 -8.20
CA VAL A 390 17.37 10.14 -7.20
C VAL A 390 18.25 11.33 -7.53
N PHE A 391 17.63 12.48 -7.73
CA PHE A 391 18.30 13.75 -7.96
C PHE A 391 18.09 14.63 -6.72
N ASN A 392 19.15 15.28 -6.28
CA ASN A 392 19.19 16.09 -5.07
C ASN A 392 18.68 15.32 -3.84
N PRO A 393 19.31 14.22 -3.43
CA PRO A 393 18.89 13.52 -2.23
C PRO A 393 18.89 14.48 -1.04
N THR A 394 17.73 14.62 -0.38
CA THR A 394 17.44 15.70 0.59
C THR A 394 18.43 15.76 1.76
N LEU A 395 18.86 14.59 2.27
CA LEU A 395 19.75 14.46 3.43
C LEU A 395 21.23 14.19 3.04
N ASN A 396 21.56 14.27 1.76
CA ASN A 396 22.93 14.10 1.27
C ASN A 396 23.29 15.27 0.34
N PRO A 397 23.47 16.49 0.86
CA PRO A 397 23.65 17.71 0.06
C PRO A 397 24.93 17.70 -0.77
N GLY A 398 25.91 16.87 -0.42
CA GLY A 398 27.16 16.70 -1.18
C GLY A 398 27.04 15.88 -2.47
N VAL A 399 25.86 15.28 -2.72
CA VAL A 399 25.60 14.40 -3.87
C VAL A 399 24.39 14.93 -4.65
N ASP A 400 24.55 15.08 -5.97
CA ASP A 400 23.45 15.58 -6.82
C ASP A 400 22.65 14.44 -7.46
N PHE A 401 23.19 13.23 -7.51
CA PHE A 401 22.56 12.10 -8.19
C PHE A 401 22.96 10.76 -7.57
N VAL A 402 21.97 9.88 -7.39
CA VAL A 402 22.16 8.47 -6.97
C VAL A 402 21.33 7.56 -7.84
N ALA A 403 21.96 6.49 -8.35
CA ALA A 403 21.28 5.40 -9.03
C ALA A 403 21.15 4.19 -8.08
N ILE A 404 19.96 3.58 -8.01
CA ILE A 404 19.68 2.44 -7.14
C ILE A 404 19.07 1.31 -7.98
N PRO A 405 19.88 0.48 -8.66
CA PRO A 405 19.38 -0.76 -9.22
C PRO A 405 18.77 -1.65 -8.13
N GLN A 406 17.71 -2.35 -8.50
CA GLN A 406 16.92 -3.13 -7.55
C GLN A 406 16.32 -4.38 -8.18
N PHE A 407 16.02 -5.36 -7.33
CA PHE A 407 15.40 -6.59 -7.74
C PHE A 407 14.43 -7.08 -6.66
N LYS A 408 13.16 -7.31 -7.03
CA LYS A 408 12.17 -7.97 -6.17
C LYS A 408 11.88 -9.38 -6.64
N PHE A 409 11.65 -10.25 -5.67
CA PHE A 409 11.15 -11.60 -5.85
C PHE A 409 9.91 -11.81 -4.99
N ARG A 410 8.88 -12.45 -5.52
CA ARG A 410 7.66 -12.76 -4.79
C ARG A 410 7.18 -14.18 -5.09
N VAL A 411 6.78 -14.87 -4.02
CA VAL A 411 5.96 -16.10 -4.08
C VAL A 411 4.66 -15.85 -3.33
N ALA A 412 3.51 -16.27 -3.89
CA ALA A 412 2.21 -16.18 -3.21
C ALA A 412 1.38 -17.45 -3.46
N ILE A 413 0.78 -18.00 -2.40
CA ILE A 413 0.03 -19.26 -2.41
C ILE A 413 -1.21 -19.22 -1.51
#